data_f3e271f427076dd0af222d917449fc4a
#
_entry.id   f3e271f427076dd0af222d917449fc4a
#
_cell.length_a   1.000
_cell.length_b   1.000
_cell.length_c   1.000
_cell.angle_alpha   90.00
_cell.angle_beta   90.00
_cell.angle_gamma   90.00
#
_symmetry.space_group_name_H-M   'P 1'
#
loop_
_entity.id
_entity.type
_entity.pdbx_description
1 polymer ?
#
loop_
_entity_poly.entity_id
_entity_poly.type
_entity_poly.pdbx_seq_one_letter_code
_entity_poly.pdbx_strand_id
1 'polypeptide(L)'
;NETFLIVTGNTTLEEIEKYSDQAFRQKYNAIDRKHSPNIELEKLPIYNIIDLPGAPQTVIRVGFPWKGRKDSQYYAATVLNQIFGGQFTSRINTNLRQDKGYTYGFHSWFDWSENHSIYSTGGSVQTSTTMASLQEIYKEIEEFKTSRIPQKEELEEAKSSLIRQYPSAFESNSSVNNILTNIALHNLETDYYQNYCQNIEKVTIDEVMQVAKELLSIQSIIILIVGDKTIIENDNNKLDITFTDITEKYIQK
;
A
#
# COMPACT_ATOMS: atom_id res chain seq x y z
N ASN A 1 -12.71 1.08 -25.44
CA ASN A 1 -13.49 0.88 -24.21
C ASN A 1 -13.09 -0.47 -23.62
N GLU A 2 -12.27 -0.42 -22.59
CA GLU A 2 -11.80 -1.60 -21.87
C GLU A 2 -12.66 -1.77 -20.62
N THR A 3 -13.85 -2.31 -20.78
CA THR A 3 -14.72 -2.68 -19.68
C THR A 3 -14.77 -4.19 -19.61
N PHE A 4 -14.48 -4.76 -18.46
CA PHE A 4 -14.54 -6.20 -18.21
C PHE A 4 -15.76 -6.49 -17.33
N LEU A 5 -16.53 -7.52 -17.70
CA LEU A 5 -17.51 -8.15 -16.84
C LEU A 5 -16.92 -9.48 -16.35
N ILE A 6 -16.65 -9.57 -15.08
CA ILE A 6 -16.08 -10.77 -14.46
C ILE A 6 -17.13 -11.39 -13.56
N VAL A 7 -17.43 -12.67 -13.81
CA VAL A 7 -18.47 -13.40 -13.07
C VAL A 7 -17.89 -14.70 -12.57
N THR A 8 -18.14 -15.00 -11.30
CA THR A 8 -17.79 -16.26 -10.65
C THR A 8 -19.00 -16.79 -9.90
N GLY A 9 -19.28 -18.08 -9.99
CA GLY A 9 -20.42 -18.69 -9.31
C GLY A 9 -21.11 -19.77 -10.13
N ASN A 10 -22.26 -20.21 -9.66
CA ASN A 10 -23.06 -21.23 -10.32
C ASN A 10 -23.94 -20.59 -11.41
N THR A 11 -23.38 -20.36 -12.58
CA THR A 11 -24.05 -19.76 -13.74
C THR A 11 -23.41 -20.28 -15.03
N THR A 12 -24.04 -20.02 -16.16
CA THR A 12 -23.53 -20.37 -17.50
C THR A 12 -23.16 -19.13 -18.29
N LEU A 13 -22.29 -19.29 -19.29
CA LEU A 13 -21.94 -18.20 -20.20
C LEU A 13 -23.19 -17.63 -20.91
N GLU A 14 -24.10 -18.52 -21.36
CA GLU A 14 -25.33 -18.14 -22.04
C GLU A 14 -26.25 -17.27 -21.16
N GLU A 15 -26.38 -17.62 -19.87
CA GLU A 15 -27.14 -16.80 -18.91
C GLU A 15 -26.50 -15.42 -18.73
N ILE A 16 -25.18 -15.35 -18.60
CA ILE A 16 -24.47 -14.08 -18.43
C ILE A 16 -24.54 -13.21 -19.67
N GLU A 17 -24.38 -13.78 -20.86
CA GLU A 17 -24.55 -13.05 -22.12
C GLU A 17 -25.96 -12.46 -22.23
N LYS A 18 -26.99 -13.24 -21.94
CA LYS A 18 -28.39 -12.79 -21.95
C LYS A 18 -28.62 -11.62 -20.99
N TYR A 19 -28.13 -11.71 -19.74
CA TYR A 19 -28.31 -10.63 -18.76
C TYR A 19 -27.45 -9.40 -19.07
N SER A 20 -26.23 -9.58 -19.56
CA SER A 20 -25.37 -8.47 -19.94
C SER A 20 -25.96 -7.70 -21.13
N ASP A 21 -26.50 -8.41 -22.12
CA ASP A 21 -27.19 -7.79 -23.25
C ASP A 21 -28.41 -6.96 -22.81
N GLN A 22 -29.14 -7.45 -21.82
CA GLN A 22 -30.28 -6.69 -21.27
C GLN A 22 -29.82 -5.46 -20.48
N ALA A 23 -28.77 -5.57 -19.69
CA ALA A 23 -28.26 -4.50 -18.84
C ALA A 23 -27.52 -3.40 -19.63
N PHE A 24 -26.78 -3.79 -20.66
CA PHE A 24 -25.87 -2.88 -21.40
C PHE A 24 -26.34 -2.61 -22.85
N ARG A 25 -27.62 -2.80 -23.16
CA ARG A 25 -28.19 -2.54 -24.50
C ARG A 25 -28.06 -1.09 -24.98
N GLN A 26 -27.90 -0.14 -24.09
CA GLN A 26 -27.67 1.23 -24.49
C GLN A 26 -26.24 1.39 -24.99
N LYS A 27 -26.06 1.64 -26.27
CA LYS A 27 -24.77 2.00 -26.85
C LYS A 27 -24.37 3.36 -26.28
N TYR A 28 -23.47 3.36 -25.33
CA TYR A 28 -22.78 4.58 -24.92
C TYR A 28 -21.75 4.94 -26.00
N ASN A 29 -21.73 6.19 -26.42
CA ASN A 29 -20.63 6.69 -27.25
C ASN A 29 -19.32 6.51 -26.49
N ALA A 30 -18.28 6.02 -27.16
CA ALA A 30 -16.95 5.91 -26.60
C ALA A 30 -16.53 7.29 -26.05
N ILE A 31 -16.33 7.36 -24.74
CA ILE A 31 -15.73 8.55 -24.13
C ILE A 31 -14.23 8.42 -24.39
N ASP A 32 -13.67 9.42 -25.07
CA ASP A 32 -12.22 9.53 -25.26
C ASP A 32 -11.60 9.65 -23.86
N ARG A 33 -10.96 8.58 -23.39
CA ARG A 33 -10.27 8.61 -22.09
C ARG A 33 -9.09 9.56 -22.25
N LYS A 34 -9.17 10.71 -21.63
CA LYS A 34 -7.98 11.49 -21.36
C LYS A 34 -7.06 10.59 -20.56
N HIS A 35 -5.88 10.30 -21.08
CA HIS A 35 -4.82 9.62 -20.34
C HIS A 35 -4.71 10.30 -18.97
N SER A 36 -4.58 9.51 -17.92
CA SER A 36 -4.28 10.05 -16.60
C SER A 36 -3.11 11.01 -16.74
N PRO A 37 -3.23 12.25 -16.26
CA PRO A 37 -2.11 13.18 -16.36
C PRO A 37 -0.88 12.52 -15.74
N ASN A 38 0.28 12.66 -16.38
CA ASN A 38 1.54 12.32 -15.74
C ASN A 38 1.57 13.07 -14.41
N ILE A 39 1.61 12.33 -13.32
CA ILE A 39 1.79 12.92 -12.01
C ILE A 39 3.23 13.43 -12.00
N GLU A 40 3.40 14.73 -12.11
CA GLU A 40 4.70 15.37 -11.93
C GLU A 40 5.08 15.22 -10.46
N LEU A 41 5.94 14.25 -10.17
CA LEU A 41 6.50 14.01 -8.83
C LEU A 41 7.61 15.02 -8.49
N GLU A 42 7.66 16.17 -9.19
CA GLU A 42 8.74 17.15 -9.08
C GLU A 42 8.81 17.92 -7.74
N LYS A 43 7.83 17.74 -6.85
CA LYS A 43 7.75 18.47 -5.57
C LYS A 43 7.77 17.57 -4.35
N LEU A 44 8.54 16.51 -4.37
CA LEU A 44 8.76 15.66 -3.19
C LEU A 44 9.95 16.20 -2.37
N PRO A 45 9.96 16.03 -1.06
CA PRO A 45 8.92 15.40 -0.22
C PRO A 45 7.69 16.29 0.03
N ILE A 46 6.54 15.66 0.35
CA ILE A 46 5.29 16.35 0.66
C ILE A 46 4.86 16.05 2.09
N TYR A 47 4.59 17.09 2.87
CA TYR A 47 4.09 16.98 4.23
C TYR A 47 2.80 17.78 4.37
N ASN A 48 1.66 17.09 4.53
CA ASN A 48 0.36 17.70 4.64
C ASN A 48 -0.31 17.37 5.98
N ILE A 49 -1.05 18.34 6.51
CA ILE A 49 -1.91 18.16 7.66
C ILE A 49 -3.34 18.58 7.33
N ILE A 50 -4.31 17.81 7.81
CA ILE A 50 -5.71 18.19 7.91
C ILE A 50 -6.01 18.35 9.39
N ASP A 51 -6.36 19.56 9.79
CA ASP A 51 -6.66 19.87 11.17
C ASP A 51 -8.04 19.34 11.56
N LEU A 52 -8.08 18.56 12.63
CA LEU A 52 -9.27 18.05 13.27
C LEU A 52 -9.20 18.35 14.78
N PRO A 53 -9.62 19.56 15.20
CA PRO A 53 -9.49 20.00 16.59
C PRO A 53 -10.18 19.06 17.58
N GLY A 54 -9.50 18.74 18.67
CA GLY A 54 -10.01 17.86 19.72
C GLY A 54 -9.95 16.37 19.37
N ALA A 55 -9.38 15.97 18.23
CA ALA A 55 -9.25 14.57 17.87
C ALA A 55 -8.32 13.83 18.85
N PRO A 56 -8.80 12.75 19.52
CA PRO A 56 -7.98 12.00 20.48
C PRO A 56 -6.93 11.15 19.80
N GLN A 57 -7.10 10.88 18.51
CA GLN A 57 -6.17 10.11 17.68
C GLN A 57 -5.84 10.87 16.40
N THR A 58 -4.61 10.70 15.95
CA THR A 58 -4.13 11.16 14.65
C THR A 58 -4.02 9.98 13.70
N VAL A 59 -4.59 10.11 12.51
CA VAL A 59 -4.34 9.19 11.41
C VAL A 59 -3.07 9.61 10.70
N ILE A 60 -2.11 8.71 10.59
CA ILE A 60 -0.88 8.90 9.82
C ILE A 60 -0.93 8.04 8.57
N ARG A 61 -0.60 8.63 7.42
CA ARG A 61 -0.35 7.94 6.15
C ARG A 61 0.99 8.40 5.60
N VAL A 62 1.86 7.45 5.33
CA VAL A 62 3.15 7.67 4.69
C VAL A 62 3.14 6.92 3.37
N GLY A 63 3.40 7.59 2.28
CA GLY A 63 3.37 7.04 0.94
C GLY A 63 4.68 7.22 0.20
N PHE A 64 4.96 6.29 -0.70
CA PHE A 64 6.09 6.31 -1.61
C PHE A 64 5.61 5.94 -3.00
N PRO A 65 5.92 6.75 -4.03
CA PRO A 65 5.69 6.37 -5.41
C PRO A 65 6.49 5.11 -5.77
N TRP A 66 5.87 4.21 -6.50
CA TRP A 66 6.49 2.98 -6.91
C TRP A 66 6.16 2.61 -8.36
N LYS A 67 6.88 1.64 -8.87
CA LYS A 67 6.75 1.07 -10.22
C LYS A 67 5.41 0.37 -10.41
N GLY A 68 5.04 0.14 -11.65
CA GLY A 68 3.80 -0.55 -11.99
C GLY A 68 3.78 -2.03 -11.59
N ARG A 69 2.57 -2.61 -11.62
CA ARG A 69 2.30 -3.99 -11.20
C ARG A 69 3.12 -5.06 -11.95
N LYS A 70 3.52 -4.79 -13.17
CA LYS A 70 4.30 -5.72 -14.01
C LYS A 70 5.82 -5.59 -13.86
N ASP A 71 6.29 -4.70 -13.00
CA ASP A 71 7.73 -4.55 -12.78
C ASP A 71 8.35 -5.86 -12.26
N SER A 72 9.55 -6.15 -12.70
CA SER A 72 10.28 -7.38 -12.33
C SER A 72 10.55 -7.48 -10.81
N GLN A 73 10.55 -6.36 -10.10
CA GLN A 73 10.75 -6.30 -8.65
C GLN A 73 9.45 -6.55 -7.84
N TYR A 74 8.33 -6.87 -8.49
CA TYR A 74 7.05 -7.09 -7.81
C TYR A 74 7.14 -8.09 -6.65
N TYR A 75 7.77 -9.24 -6.84
CA TYR A 75 7.86 -10.28 -5.80
C TYR A 75 8.76 -9.84 -4.65
N ALA A 76 9.89 -9.21 -4.94
CA ALA A 76 10.77 -8.65 -3.92
C ALA A 76 10.10 -7.53 -3.13
N ALA A 77 9.33 -6.65 -3.79
CA ALA A 77 8.52 -5.62 -3.14
C ALA A 77 7.43 -6.22 -2.25
N THR A 78 6.79 -7.31 -2.69
CA THR A 78 5.79 -8.04 -1.89
C THR A 78 6.40 -8.64 -0.62
N VAL A 79 7.59 -9.24 -0.73
CA VAL A 79 8.32 -9.78 0.44
C VAL A 79 8.80 -8.67 1.35
N LEU A 80 9.33 -7.57 0.80
CA LEU A 80 9.67 -6.38 1.58
C LEU A 80 8.46 -5.90 2.40
N ASN A 81 7.30 -5.75 1.75
CA ASN A 81 6.09 -5.33 2.44
C ASN A 81 5.74 -6.26 3.61
N GLN A 82 5.83 -7.57 3.42
CA GLN A 82 5.54 -8.55 4.47
C GLN A 82 6.45 -8.37 5.69
N ILE A 83 7.74 -8.08 5.49
CA ILE A 83 8.71 -7.82 6.55
C ILE A 83 8.44 -6.46 7.20
N PHE A 84 8.25 -5.41 6.40
CA PHE A 84 8.18 -4.04 6.91
C PHE A 84 6.89 -3.74 7.65
N GLY A 85 5.71 -4.06 7.08
CA GLY A 85 4.41 -3.69 7.66
C GLY A 85 3.22 -4.54 7.23
N GLY A 86 3.40 -5.56 6.39
CA GLY A 86 2.32 -6.34 5.78
C GLY A 86 1.69 -7.39 6.68
N GLN A 87 2.28 -7.69 7.84
CA GLN A 87 1.76 -8.68 8.79
C GLN A 87 1.79 -8.17 10.22
N PHE A 88 1.13 -8.89 11.12
CA PHE A 88 1.02 -8.51 12.53
C PHE A 88 2.37 -8.42 13.25
N THR A 89 3.31 -9.31 12.92
CA THR A 89 4.66 -9.37 13.49
C THR A 89 5.68 -8.55 12.68
N SER A 90 5.23 -7.74 11.75
CA SER A 90 6.08 -6.86 10.94
C SER A 90 6.78 -5.80 11.78
N ARG A 91 7.90 -5.29 11.27
CA ARG A 91 8.77 -4.37 12.00
C ARG A 91 8.06 -3.12 12.49
N ILE A 92 7.36 -2.42 11.60
CA ILE A 92 6.68 -1.17 11.96
C ILE A 92 5.54 -1.38 12.96
N ASN A 93 4.80 -2.49 12.84
CA ASN A 93 3.73 -2.81 13.76
C ASN A 93 4.30 -3.22 15.14
N THR A 94 5.36 -4.02 15.19
CA THR A 94 6.03 -4.39 16.43
C THR A 94 6.55 -3.15 17.15
N ASN A 95 7.27 -2.27 16.43
CA ASN A 95 7.79 -1.04 17.00
C ASN A 95 6.66 -0.16 17.59
N LEU A 96 5.74 0.30 16.74
CA LEU A 96 4.75 1.29 17.18
C LEU A 96 3.69 0.73 18.13
N ARG A 97 3.33 -0.56 17.99
CA ARG A 97 2.28 -1.19 18.79
C ARG A 97 2.82 -1.87 20.04
N GLN A 98 3.83 -2.76 19.90
CA GLN A 98 4.30 -3.58 21.03
C GLN A 98 5.32 -2.83 21.88
N ASP A 99 6.33 -2.24 21.25
CA ASP A 99 7.44 -1.62 21.97
C ASP A 99 7.08 -0.23 22.52
N LYS A 100 6.33 0.57 21.72
CA LYS A 100 5.99 1.96 22.07
C LYS A 100 4.58 2.13 22.62
N GLY A 101 3.63 1.28 22.26
CA GLY A 101 2.24 1.39 22.69
C GLY A 101 1.50 2.61 22.11
N TYR A 102 1.95 3.16 20.98
CA TYR A 102 1.38 4.37 20.37
C TYR A 102 0.11 4.10 19.56
N THR A 103 -0.08 2.86 19.12
CA THR A 103 -1.18 2.45 18.23
C THR A 103 -1.73 1.07 18.60
N TYR A 104 -2.95 0.77 18.15
CA TYR A 104 -3.50 -0.58 18.13
C TYR A 104 -3.06 -1.40 16.92
N GLY A 105 -2.57 -0.74 15.87
CA GLY A 105 -2.02 -1.38 14.68
C GLY A 105 -1.52 -0.36 13.66
N PHE A 106 -0.38 -0.69 13.03
CA PHE A 106 0.24 0.10 11.99
C PHE A 106 0.72 -0.83 10.89
N HIS A 107 0.22 -0.65 9.67
CA HIS A 107 0.40 -1.61 8.59
C HIS A 107 0.90 -0.94 7.32
N SER A 108 1.43 -1.76 6.40
CA SER A 108 1.79 -1.29 5.07
C SER A 108 1.16 -2.15 3.98
N TRP A 109 0.97 -1.55 2.81
CA TRP A 109 0.40 -2.19 1.63
C TRP A 109 0.81 -1.48 0.35
N PHE A 110 0.62 -2.16 -0.77
CA PHE A 110 0.72 -1.56 -2.10
C PHE A 110 -0.66 -1.33 -2.70
N ASP A 111 -0.88 -0.13 -3.20
CA ASP A 111 -1.97 0.18 -4.13
C ASP A 111 -1.41 0.04 -5.55
N TRP A 112 -1.51 -1.20 -6.08
CA TRP A 112 -0.95 -1.54 -7.37
C TRP A 112 -1.74 -0.93 -8.52
N SER A 113 -1.05 -0.35 -9.49
CA SER A 113 -1.61 0.08 -10.76
C SER A 113 -0.72 -0.37 -11.92
N GLU A 114 -1.18 -0.14 -13.16
CA GLU A 114 -0.46 -0.63 -14.35
C GLU A 114 0.94 -0.02 -14.45
N ASN A 115 1.04 1.30 -14.30
CA ASN A 115 2.29 2.04 -14.56
C ASN A 115 2.93 2.61 -13.29
N HIS A 116 2.12 3.12 -12.36
CA HIS A 116 2.59 3.85 -11.18
C HIS A 116 1.77 3.42 -9.96
N SER A 117 2.39 2.68 -9.08
CA SER A 117 1.80 2.23 -7.82
C SER A 117 2.17 3.17 -6.67
N ILE A 118 1.49 3.04 -5.57
CA ILE A 118 1.86 3.69 -4.31
C ILE A 118 2.09 2.61 -3.26
N TYR A 119 3.23 2.68 -2.61
CA TYR A 119 3.45 1.95 -1.37
C TYR A 119 3.04 2.84 -0.21
N SER A 120 2.20 2.33 0.66
CA SER A 120 1.69 3.09 1.79
C SER A 120 1.97 2.36 3.10
N THR A 121 2.26 3.12 4.16
CA THR A 121 2.21 2.62 5.53
C THR A 121 1.42 3.58 6.40
N GLY A 122 0.64 3.07 7.35
CA GLY A 122 -0.18 3.95 8.16
C GLY A 122 -1.02 3.25 9.22
N GLY A 123 -1.57 4.07 10.09
CA GLY A 123 -2.43 3.68 11.20
C GLY A 123 -2.92 4.90 11.96
N SER A 124 -3.67 4.64 13.05
CA SER A 124 -4.07 5.67 13.99
C SER A 124 -3.20 5.57 15.23
N VAL A 125 -2.65 6.69 15.69
CA VAL A 125 -1.86 6.80 16.91
C VAL A 125 -2.55 7.75 17.90
N GLN A 126 -2.18 7.71 19.17
CA GLN A 126 -2.61 8.75 20.11
C GLN A 126 -2.09 10.12 19.64
N THR A 127 -2.92 11.16 19.65
CA THR A 127 -2.54 12.48 19.12
C THR A 127 -1.28 13.03 19.77
N SER A 128 -1.10 12.83 21.09
CA SER A 128 0.09 13.24 21.84
C SER A 128 1.38 12.49 21.45
N THR A 129 1.28 11.41 20.68
CA THR A 129 2.45 10.62 20.23
C THR A 129 2.70 10.72 18.73
N THR A 130 2.02 11.66 18.04
CA THR A 130 2.10 11.78 16.58
C THR A 130 3.53 12.00 16.10
N MET A 131 4.24 12.99 16.65
CA MET A 131 5.61 13.29 16.24
C MET A 131 6.59 12.19 16.64
N ALA A 132 6.43 11.60 17.82
CA ALA A 132 7.21 10.45 18.26
C ALA A 132 7.00 9.23 17.34
N SER A 133 5.76 9.01 16.89
CA SER A 133 5.45 7.94 15.91
C SER A 133 6.11 8.20 14.56
N LEU A 134 6.10 9.43 14.07
CA LEU A 134 6.82 9.80 12.85
C LEU A 134 8.32 9.58 12.97
N GLN A 135 8.92 9.92 14.12
CA GLN A 135 10.35 9.63 14.38
C GLN A 135 10.66 8.14 14.29
N GLU A 136 9.83 7.29 14.89
CA GLU A 136 10.01 5.84 14.82
C GLU A 136 9.80 5.31 13.38
N ILE A 137 8.86 5.86 12.62
CA ILE A 137 8.66 5.51 11.21
C ILE A 137 9.92 5.85 10.37
N TYR A 138 10.47 7.05 10.54
CA TYR A 138 11.70 7.46 9.87
C TYR A 138 12.88 6.55 10.25
N LYS A 139 12.99 6.23 11.54
CA LYS A 139 14.00 5.32 12.06
C LYS A 139 13.90 3.93 11.44
N GLU A 140 12.69 3.32 11.41
CA GLU A 140 12.49 2.01 10.79
C GLU A 140 12.85 2.02 9.30
N ILE A 141 12.47 3.08 8.56
CA ILE A 141 12.82 3.26 7.15
C ILE A 141 14.34 3.28 6.94
N GLU A 142 15.06 4.07 7.75
CA GLU A 142 16.53 4.19 7.61
C GLU A 142 17.26 2.95 8.10
N GLU A 143 16.88 2.40 9.24
CA GLU A 143 17.51 1.20 9.79
C GLU A 143 17.29 -0.03 8.92
N PHE A 144 16.13 -0.15 8.26
CA PHE A 144 15.85 -1.24 7.31
C PHE A 144 16.87 -1.30 6.18
N LYS A 145 17.36 -0.13 5.74
CA LYS A 145 18.32 0.00 4.64
C LYS A 145 19.78 -0.07 5.08
N THR A 146 20.06 0.12 6.36
CA THR A 146 21.43 0.36 6.85
C THR A 146 21.86 -0.59 7.97
N SER A 147 21.38 -0.37 9.19
CA SER A 147 21.87 -1.05 10.39
C SER A 147 21.09 -2.31 10.78
N ARG A 148 19.83 -2.39 10.34
CA ARG A 148 18.92 -3.53 10.63
C ARG A 148 18.40 -4.14 9.33
N ILE A 149 19.30 -4.51 8.44
CA ILE A 149 18.93 -5.21 7.21
C ILE A 149 18.22 -6.54 7.54
N PRO A 150 17.23 -6.98 6.72
CA PRO A 150 16.56 -8.26 6.92
C PRO A 150 17.54 -9.43 7.04
N GLN A 151 17.35 -10.26 8.04
CA GLN A 151 18.12 -11.49 8.20
C GLN A 151 17.45 -12.65 7.48
N LYS A 152 18.18 -13.75 7.30
CA LYS A 152 17.70 -14.92 6.57
C LYS A 152 16.41 -15.48 7.19
N GLU A 153 16.35 -15.55 8.50
CA GLU A 153 15.19 -16.08 9.25
C GLU A 153 13.94 -15.23 8.98
N GLU A 154 14.09 -13.92 8.98
CA GLU A 154 13.00 -12.96 8.72
C GLU A 154 12.51 -13.03 7.27
N LEU A 155 13.43 -13.18 6.32
CA LEU A 155 13.11 -13.41 4.92
C LEU A 155 12.30 -14.70 4.73
N GLU A 156 12.76 -15.81 5.29
CA GLU A 156 12.10 -17.13 5.16
C GLU A 156 10.74 -17.15 5.87
N GLU A 157 10.59 -16.46 7.00
CA GLU A 157 9.30 -16.30 7.66
C GLU A 157 8.31 -15.51 6.80
N ALA A 158 8.74 -14.40 6.22
CA ALA A 158 7.90 -13.58 5.32
C ALA A 158 7.44 -14.37 4.09
N LYS A 159 8.35 -15.07 3.42
CA LYS A 159 8.04 -15.96 2.29
C LYS A 159 7.05 -17.05 2.68
N SER A 160 7.32 -17.75 3.79
CA SER A 160 6.46 -18.81 4.30
C SER A 160 5.07 -18.30 4.66
N SER A 161 4.98 -17.09 5.21
CA SER A 161 3.70 -16.44 5.52
C SER A 161 2.90 -16.17 4.26
N LEU A 162 3.51 -15.59 3.23
CA LEU A 162 2.86 -15.33 1.93
C LEU A 162 2.38 -16.61 1.26
N ILE A 163 3.22 -17.66 1.25
CA ILE A 163 2.88 -18.95 0.63
C ILE A 163 1.75 -19.66 1.39
N ARG A 164 1.77 -19.64 2.73
CA ARG A 164 0.69 -20.25 3.54
C ARG A 164 -0.65 -19.53 3.39
N GLN A 165 -0.64 -18.22 3.17
CA GLN A 165 -1.86 -17.44 2.93
C GLN A 165 -2.43 -17.62 1.51
N TYR A 166 -1.59 -18.04 0.58
CA TYR A 166 -1.94 -18.10 -0.84
C TYR A 166 -3.19 -18.96 -1.16
N PRO A 167 -3.39 -20.16 -0.59
CA PRO A 167 -4.58 -20.96 -0.86
C PRO A 167 -5.90 -20.23 -0.54
N SER A 168 -5.93 -19.39 0.49
CA SER A 168 -7.14 -18.65 0.89
C SER A 168 -7.68 -17.71 -0.20
N ALA A 169 -6.81 -17.31 -1.14
CA ALA A 169 -7.20 -16.49 -2.29
C ALA A 169 -8.14 -17.22 -3.27
N PHE A 170 -8.30 -18.55 -3.14
CA PHE A 170 -9.11 -19.39 -4.02
C PHE A 170 -10.32 -20.03 -3.32
N GLU A 171 -10.53 -19.78 -2.03
CA GLU A 171 -11.54 -20.45 -1.23
C GLU A 171 -12.97 -19.93 -1.46
N SER A 172 -13.14 -18.72 -1.95
CA SER A 172 -14.45 -18.13 -2.16
C SER A 172 -14.62 -17.57 -3.57
N ASN A 173 -15.88 -17.50 -4.05
CA ASN A 173 -16.19 -16.85 -5.32
C ASN A 173 -15.70 -15.39 -5.35
N SER A 174 -15.81 -14.67 -4.24
CA SER A 174 -15.32 -13.28 -4.13
C SER A 174 -13.80 -13.21 -4.28
N SER A 175 -13.07 -14.12 -3.64
CA SER A 175 -11.60 -14.16 -3.75
C SER A 175 -11.16 -14.51 -5.17
N VAL A 176 -11.79 -15.51 -5.80
CA VAL A 176 -11.52 -15.87 -7.20
C VAL A 176 -11.85 -14.71 -8.15
N ASN A 177 -12.98 -14.02 -7.91
CA ASN A 177 -13.33 -12.83 -8.70
C ASN A 177 -12.27 -11.73 -8.60
N ASN A 178 -11.71 -11.51 -7.41
CA ASN A 178 -10.60 -10.55 -7.21
C ASN A 178 -9.34 -10.96 -7.98
N ILE A 179 -9.00 -12.25 -8.00
CA ILE A 179 -7.89 -12.79 -8.81
C ILE A 179 -8.11 -12.48 -10.30
N LEU A 180 -9.29 -12.83 -10.83
CA LEU A 180 -9.61 -12.59 -12.23
C LEU A 180 -9.63 -11.10 -12.57
N THR A 181 -10.12 -10.27 -11.64
CA THR A 181 -10.09 -8.82 -11.76
C THR A 181 -8.65 -8.29 -11.85
N ASN A 182 -7.75 -8.79 -11.02
CA ASN A 182 -6.33 -8.42 -11.06
C ASN A 182 -5.67 -8.83 -12.38
N ILE A 183 -5.97 -10.04 -12.89
CA ILE A 183 -5.49 -10.49 -14.20
C ILE A 183 -5.95 -9.52 -15.28
N ALA A 184 -7.25 -9.19 -15.32
CA ALA A 184 -7.81 -8.32 -16.34
C ALA A 184 -7.30 -6.87 -16.24
N LEU A 185 -7.32 -6.26 -15.03
CA LEU A 185 -6.91 -4.87 -14.81
C LEU A 185 -5.43 -4.63 -15.08
N HIS A 186 -4.60 -5.58 -14.72
CA HIS A 186 -3.15 -5.46 -14.88
C HIS A 186 -2.63 -6.20 -16.11
N ASN A 187 -3.54 -6.76 -16.93
CA ASN A 187 -3.19 -7.53 -18.13
C ASN A 187 -2.07 -8.55 -17.84
N LEU A 188 -2.28 -9.37 -16.79
CA LEU A 188 -1.35 -10.42 -16.40
C LEU A 188 -1.57 -11.67 -17.26
N GLU A 189 -0.54 -12.52 -17.38
CA GLU A 189 -0.71 -13.82 -18.03
C GLU A 189 -1.71 -14.70 -17.26
N THR A 190 -2.44 -15.54 -17.98
CA THR A 190 -3.50 -16.37 -17.37
C THR A 190 -2.96 -17.41 -16.38
N ASP A 191 -1.70 -17.80 -16.52
CA ASP A 191 -0.98 -18.71 -15.64
C ASP A 191 -0.18 -18.01 -14.52
N TYR A 192 -0.31 -16.68 -14.42
CA TYR A 192 0.43 -15.85 -13.47
C TYR A 192 0.40 -16.43 -12.05
N TYR A 193 -0.78 -16.81 -11.60
CA TYR A 193 -0.96 -17.32 -10.24
C TYR A 193 -0.41 -18.74 -10.04
N GLN A 194 -0.20 -19.53 -11.09
CA GLN A 194 0.41 -20.87 -10.97
C GLN A 194 1.87 -20.79 -10.52
N ASN A 195 2.57 -19.71 -10.89
CA ASN A 195 3.97 -19.50 -10.59
C ASN A 195 4.22 -18.62 -9.35
N TYR A 196 3.15 -18.12 -8.70
CA TYR A 196 3.29 -17.15 -7.61
C TYR A 196 4.16 -17.64 -6.45
N CYS A 197 3.84 -18.81 -5.89
CA CYS A 197 4.60 -19.37 -4.77
C CYS A 197 6.08 -19.61 -5.14
N GLN A 198 6.33 -20.17 -6.32
CA GLN A 198 7.69 -20.41 -6.79
C GLN A 198 8.50 -19.11 -6.95
N ASN A 199 7.84 -18.04 -7.41
CA ASN A 199 8.49 -16.74 -7.56
C ASN A 199 8.77 -16.08 -6.20
N ILE A 200 7.87 -16.23 -5.23
CA ILE A 200 8.12 -15.81 -3.84
C ILE A 200 9.31 -16.59 -3.24
N GLU A 201 9.38 -17.90 -3.43
CA GLU A 201 10.49 -18.74 -2.92
C GLU A 201 11.86 -18.31 -3.43
N LYS A 202 11.94 -17.83 -4.68
CA LYS A 202 13.19 -17.40 -5.30
C LYS A 202 13.72 -16.06 -4.80
N VAL A 203 12.89 -15.25 -4.15
CA VAL A 203 13.29 -13.91 -3.68
C VAL A 203 14.47 -14.00 -2.71
N THR A 204 15.49 -13.19 -2.96
CA THR A 204 16.72 -13.11 -2.17
C THR A 204 16.74 -11.86 -1.29
N ILE A 205 17.62 -11.85 -0.27
CA ILE A 205 17.85 -10.66 0.57
C ILE A 205 18.35 -9.50 -0.28
N ASP A 206 19.23 -9.74 -1.24
CA ASP A 206 19.80 -8.69 -2.10
C ASP A 206 18.70 -8.00 -2.92
N GLU A 207 17.75 -8.76 -3.48
CA GLU A 207 16.61 -8.19 -4.21
C GLU A 207 15.69 -7.36 -3.29
N VAL A 208 15.41 -7.85 -2.07
CA VAL A 208 14.64 -7.09 -1.06
C VAL A 208 15.37 -5.81 -0.70
N MET A 209 16.67 -5.85 -0.50
CA MET A 209 17.49 -4.69 -0.19
C MET A 209 17.61 -3.69 -1.33
N GLN A 210 17.64 -4.18 -2.58
CA GLN A 210 17.60 -3.31 -3.75
C GLN A 210 16.26 -2.55 -3.78
N VAL A 211 15.14 -3.23 -3.63
CA VAL A 211 13.82 -2.60 -3.54
C VAL A 211 13.76 -1.61 -2.38
N ALA A 212 14.26 -1.96 -1.20
CA ALA A 212 14.24 -1.08 -0.04
C ALA A 212 14.97 0.24 -0.29
N LYS A 213 16.12 0.20 -0.94
CA LYS A 213 16.91 1.40 -1.28
C LYS A 213 16.21 2.30 -2.29
N GLU A 214 15.52 1.71 -3.27
CA GLU A 214 14.79 2.45 -4.30
C GLU A 214 13.46 2.99 -3.77
N LEU A 215 12.68 2.17 -3.07
CA LEU A 215 11.32 2.46 -2.61
C LEU A 215 11.29 3.39 -1.39
N LEU A 216 12.03 3.02 -0.32
CA LEU A 216 11.97 3.70 0.97
C LEU A 216 12.88 4.94 1.01
N SER A 217 12.73 5.82 0.02
CA SER A 217 13.52 7.05 -0.09
C SER A 217 12.82 8.22 0.62
N ILE A 218 13.48 8.81 1.61
CA ILE A 218 12.98 9.99 2.32
C ILE A 218 12.80 11.18 1.36
N GLN A 219 13.59 11.26 0.29
CA GLN A 219 13.47 12.33 -0.71
C GLN A 219 12.17 12.24 -1.53
N SER A 220 11.55 11.05 -1.58
CA SER A 220 10.28 10.83 -2.29
C SER A 220 9.09 10.58 -1.36
N ILE A 221 9.25 10.82 -0.06
CA ILE A 221 8.23 10.57 0.94
C ILE A 221 7.05 11.54 0.82
N ILE A 222 5.85 11.00 1.00
CA ILE A 222 4.61 11.76 1.10
C ILE A 222 4.01 11.45 2.46
N ILE A 223 3.79 12.45 3.30
CA ILE A 223 3.15 12.28 4.60
C ILE A 223 1.86 13.09 4.63
N LEU A 224 0.77 12.43 4.98
CA LEU A 224 -0.50 13.04 5.30
C LEU A 224 -0.89 12.66 6.73
N ILE A 225 -1.16 13.64 7.54
CA ILE A 225 -1.72 13.44 8.88
C ILE A 225 -3.07 14.13 9.02
N VAL A 226 -3.97 13.48 9.78
CA VAL A 226 -5.28 14.04 10.13
C VAL A 226 -5.42 13.96 11.64
N GLY A 227 -5.46 15.10 12.32
CA GLY A 227 -5.49 15.16 13.78
C GLY A 227 -5.51 16.59 14.32
N ASP A 228 -5.44 16.76 15.64
CA ASP A 228 -5.40 18.07 16.28
C ASP A 228 -4.04 18.75 16.04
N LYS A 229 -4.02 19.69 15.09
CA LYS A 229 -2.82 20.43 14.68
C LYS A 229 -2.15 21.13 15.84
N THR A 230 -2.94 21.72 16.77
CA THR A 230 -2.39 22.45 17.92
C THR A 230 -1.58 21.54 18.83
N ILE A 231 -2.06 20.33 19.08
CA ILE A 231 -1.34 19.34 19.91
C ILE A 231 -0.08 18.86 19.16
N ILE A 232 -0.19 18.58 17.86
CA ILE A 232 0.90 18.05 17.03
C ILE A 232 2.05 19.06 16.90
N GLU A 233 1.74 20.33 16.63
CA GLU A 233 2.76 21.38 16.45
C GLU A 233 3.44 21.81 17.77
N ASN A 234 2.75 21.62 18.90
CA ASN A 234 3.30 21.89 20.24
C ASN A 234 4.11 20.71 20.81
N ASP A 235 4.18 19.58 20.12
CA ASP A 235 5.01 18.44 20.55
C ASP A 235 6.50 18.81 20.51
N ASN A 236 7.21 18.49 21.58
CA ASN A 236 8.66 18.73 21.70
C ASN A 236 9.52 17.75 20.88
N ASN A 237 8.93 16.69 20.34
CA ASN A 237 9.60 15.75 19.45
C ASN A 237 9.76 16.39 18.07
N LYS A 238 10.90 17.04 17.83
CA LYS A 238 11.13 17.76 16.58
C LYS A 238 11.70 16.84 15.51
N LEU A 239 10.93 16.66 14.44
CA LEU A 239 11.48 16.36 13.11
C LEU A 239 11.64 17.68 12.39
N ASP A 240 12.67 17.81 11.56
CA ASP A 240 12.88 18.99 10.71
C ASP A 240 11.95 18.91 9.47
N ILE A 241 10.64 18.93 9.76
CA ILE A 241 9.57 18.92 8.76
C ILE A 241 8.55 20.03 9.07
N THR A 242 8.05 20.65 8.02
CA THR A 242 6.98 21.64 8.11
C THR A 242 5.76 21.13 7.35
N PHE A 243 4.63 21.00 8.04
CA PHE A 243 3.38 20.56 7.41
C PHE A 243 2.68 21.73 6.72
N THR A 244 2.19 21.48 5.50
CA THR A 244 1.26 22.36 4.82
C THR A 244 -0.16 22.02 5.28
N ASP A 245 -0.86 22.99 5.83
CA ASP A 245 -2.26 22.83 6.21
C ASP A 245 -3.15 22.88 4.96
N ILE A 246 -3.87 21.78 4.72
CA ILE A 246 -4.77 21.62 3.58
C ILE A 246 -6.24 21.44 4.00
N THR A 247 -6.57 21.76 5.24
CA THR A 247 -7.91 21.53 5.85
C THR A 247 -9.03 22.13 5.02
N GLU A 248 -8.91 23.39 4.59
CA GLU A 248 -9.96 24.09 3.84
C GLU A 248 -10.26 23.44 2.48
N LYS A 249 -9.30 22.69 1.92
CA LYS A 249 -9.45 22.00 0.63
C LYS A 249 -10.37 20.77 0.74
N TYR A 250 -10.45 20.14 1.89
CA TYR A 250 -11.11 18.85 2.08
C TYR A 250 -12.25 18.85 3.09
N ILE A 251 -12.26 19.79 4.03
CA ILE A 251 -13.33 19.94 5.02
C ILE A 251 -14.09 21.23 4.71
N GLN A 252 -15.22 21.11 4.04
CA GLN A 252 -16.18 22.21 3.91
C GLN A 252 -16.89 22.36 5.26
N LYS A 253 -16.86 23.59 5.81
CA LYS A 253 -17.58 23.97 7.05
C LYS A 253 -19.08 23.99 6.84
#